data_b19488f11931ef4939c78f47c1d0903c
#
_entry.id   b19488f11931ef4939c78f47c1d0903c
#
_cell.length_a   1.000
_cell.length_b   1.000
_cell.length_c   1.000
_cell.angle_alpha   90.00
_cell.angle_beta   90.00
_cell.angle_gamma   90.00
#
_symmetry.space_group_name_H-M   'P 1'
#
loop_
_entity.id
_entity.type
_entity.pdbx_description
1 polymer ?
#
loop_
_entity_poly.entity_id
_entity_poly.type
_entity_poly.pdbx_seq_one_letter_code
_entity_poly.pdbx_strand_id
1 'polypeptide(L)'
;MYVKICICDDSSEERTSIKDLVREWARQSGTDVSVSEFPTAEAFLFEYEDLAPDVVLLDIEMPGMNGVDLAKRLRQRNKLIQIVFITGFSEYIAEGYEVAALHYLLKPVSPEKFFSTLDRALEKQESDGRKIVLETAAETVLLPICEIRYIEVIKNYITVYAEDRYTVKKTLKEIERELDQRFLRVGRSYIVNLHLVSRVSRSEIFLRGGESVPLPRGAYETVNRAIINLKR
;
A
#
# COMPACT_ATOMS: atom_id res chain seq x y z
N MET A 1 -9.10 -7.20 -15.43
CA MET A 1 -8.31 -7.41 -14.19
C MET A 1 -9.10 -8.34 -13.28
N TYR A 2 -8.44 -9.30 -12.62
CA TYR A 2 -9.08 -10.25 -11.70
C TYR A 2 -8.65 -9.94 -10.27
N VAL A 3 -9.60 -9.74 -9.38
CA VAL A 3 -9.37 -9.29 -8.00
C VAL A 3 -9.98 -10.26 -7.00
N LYS A 4 -9.21 -10.68 -6.01
CA LYS A 4 -9.63 -11.56 -4.94
C LYS A 4 -9.99 -10.74 -3.69
N ILE A 5 -11.26 -10.76 -3.32
CA ILE A 5 -11.78 -10.02 -2.17
C ILE A 5 -12.24 -11.02 -1.11
N CYS A 6 -11.76 -10.86 0.12
CA CYS A 6 -12.24 -11.63 1.27
C CYS A 6 -13.05 -10.72 2.19
N ILE A 7 -14.18 -11.24 2.68
CA ILE A 7 -15.06 -10.59 3.65
C ILE A 7 -14.99 -11.38 4.94
N CYS A 8 -14.64 -10.73 6.02
CA CYS A 8 -14.60 -11.34 7.35
C CYS A 8 -15.49 -10.53 8.31
N ASP A 9 -16.60 -11.14 8.74
CA ASP A 9 -17.64 -10.53 9.55
C ASP A 9 -18.46 -11.69 10.16
N ASP A 10 -18.84 -11.65 11.41
CA ASP A 10 -19.57 -12.75 12.06
C ASP A 10 -21.06 -12.81 11.68
N SER A 11 -21.63 -11.67 11.26
CA SER A 11 -23.01 -11.58 10.78
C SER A 11 -23.15 -12.08 9.34
N SER A 12 -23.95 -13.12 9.12
CA SER A 12 -24.24 -13.63 7.77
C SER A 12 -25.01 -12.63 6.91
N GLU A 13 -25.84 -11.78 7.53
CA GLU A 13 -26.61 -10.75 6.83
C GLU A 13 -25.69 -9.65 6.31
N GLU A 14 -24.74 -9.20 7.15
CA GLU A 14 -23.76 -8.20 6.78
C GLU A 14 -22.82 -8.72 5.67
N ARG A 15 -22.31 -9.96 5.78
CA ARG A 15 -21.51 -10.56 4.71
C ARG A 15 -22.25 -10.58 3.38
N THR A 16 -23.55 -10.97 3.40
CA THR A 16 -24.37 -10.99 2.19
C THR A 16 -24.54 -9.59 1.60
N SER A 17 -24.84 -8.59 2.44
CA SER A 17 -24.98 -7.19 2.02
C SER A 17 -23.68 -6.65 1.39
N ILE A 18 -22.54 -6.87 2.05
CA ILE A 18 -21.23 -6.44 1.54
C ILE A 18 -20.89 -7.15 0.23
N LYS A 19 -21.16 -8.45 0.14
CA LYS A 19 -20.96 -9.23 -1.09
C LYS A 19 -21.77 -8.70 -2.27
N ASP A 20 -23.02 -8.31 -2.03
CA ASP A 20 -23.86 -7.73 -3.06
C ASP A 20 -23.35 -6.36 -3.53
N LEU A 21 -22.83 -5.53 -2.60
CA LEU A 21 -22.14 -4.29 -2.96
C LEU A 21 -20.88 -4.55 -3.79
N VAL A 22 -20.06 -5.55 -3.44
CA VAL A 22 -18.89 -5.95 -4.24
C VAL A 22 -19.29 -6.35 -5.66
N ARG A 23 -20.34 -7.17 -5.79
CA ARG A 23 -20.83 -7.61 -7.10
C ARG A 23 -21.36 -6.46 -7.95
N GLU A 24 -22.07 -5.52 -7.32
CA GLU A 24 -22.58 -4.34 -8.02
C GLU A 24 -21.42 -3.45 -8.49
N TRP A 25 -20.45 -3.18 -7.64
CA TRP A 25 -19.25 -2.46 -8.00
C TRP A 25 -18.48 -3.14 -9.15
N ALA A 26 -18.28 -4.47 -9.07
CA ALA A 26 -17.59 -5.24 -10.09
C ALA A 26 -18.28 -5.11 -11.47
N ARG A 27 -19.63 -5.15 -11.49
CA ARG A 27 -20.43 -4.95 -12.70
C ARG A 27 -20.28 -3.53 -13.28
N GLN A 28 -20.24 -2.51 -12.41
CA GLN A 28 -20.11 -1.11 -12.86
C GLN A 28 -18.70 -0.80 -13.35
N SER A 29 -17.66 -1.31 -12.69
CA SER A 29 -16.25 -1.07 -13.05
C SER A 29 -15.75 -1.98 -14.19
N GLY A 30 -16.48 -3.06 -14.54
CA GLY A 30 -16.01 -4.08 -15.47
C GLY A 30 -14.86 -4.94 -14.93
N THR A 31 -14.73 -5.04 -13.59
CA THR A 31 -13.69 -5.81 -12.92
C THR A 31 -14.15 -7.22 -12.62
N ASP A 32 -13.36 -8.23 -12.99
CA ASP A 32 -13.63 -9.62 -12.58
C ASP A 32 -13.24 -9.81 -11.12
N VAL A 33 -14.15 -10.36 -10.31
CA VAL A 33 -13.90 -10.56 -8.88
C VAL A 33 -14.20 -11.98 -8.43
N SER A 34 -13.41 -12.50 -7.48
CA SER A 34 -13.82 -13.59 -6.62
C SER A 34 -14.05 -13.08 -5.21
N VAL A 35 -15.10 -13.55 -4.56
CA VAL A 35 -15.45 -13.17 -3.20
C VAL A 35 -15.51 -14.41 -2.34
N SER A 36 -14.69 -14.44 -1.29
CA SER A 36 -14.70 -15.47 -0.24
C SER A 36 -15.20 -14.86 1.08
N GLU A 37 -15.99 -15.59 1.84
CA GLU A 37 -16.65 -15.11 3.05
C GLU A 37 -16.25 -15.94 4.26
N PHE A 38 -15.95 -15.28 5.37
CA PHE A 38 -15.49 -15.92 6.61
C PHE A 38 -16.26 -15.37 7.80
N PRO A 39 -16.82 -16.24 8.66
CA PRO A 39 -17.53 -15.81 9.86
C PRO A 39 -16.60 -15.48 11.03
N THR A 40 -15.32 -15.83 10.96
CA THR A 40 -14.32 -15.58 12.01
C THR A 40 -12.94 -15.33 11.43
N ALA A 41 -12.11 -14.64 12.18
CA ALA A 41 -10.71 -14.37 11.83
C ALA A 41 -9.89 -15.67 11.69
N GLU A 42 -10.18 -16.67 12.53
CA GLU A 42 -9.47 -17.95 12.53
C GLU A 42 -9.78 -18.76 11.26
N ALA A 43 -11.05 -18.78 10.82
CA ALA A 43 -11.44 -19.45 9.58
C ALA A 43 -10.75 -18.80 8.38
N PHE A 44 -10.69 -17.46 8.34
CA PHE A 44 -9.97 -16.74 7.30
C PHE A 44 -8.46 -17.04 7.30
N LEU A 45 -7.80 -17.01 8.48
CA LEU A 45 -6.38 -17.29 8.58
C LEU A 45 -6.00 -18.70 8.17
N PHE A 46 -6.89 -19.65 8.33
CA PHE A 46 -6.68 -21.04 7.91
C PHE A 46 -6.56 -21.17 6.38
N GLU A 47 -7.35 -20.41 5.64
CA GLU A 47 -7.37 -20.46 4.17
C GLU A 47 -6.53 -19.33 3.52
N TYR A 48 -5.93 -18.45 4.31
CA TYR A 48 -5.28 -17.23 3.82
C TYR A 48 -4.21 -17.47 2.77
N GLU A 49 -3.33 -18.45 2.98
CA GLU A 49 -2.19 -18.74 2.08
C GLU A 49 -2.67 -19.23 0.70
N ASP A 50 -3.74 -20.04 0.66
CA ASP A 50 -4.30 -20.58 -0.58
C ASP A 50 -5.10 -19.51 -1.35
N LEU A 51 -5.78 -18.65 -0.63
CA LEU A 51 -6.57 -17.58 -1.22
C LEU A 51 -5.70 -16.45 -1.77
N ALA A 52 -4.67 -16.05 -1.02
CA ALA A 52 -3.81 -14.91 -1.33
C ALA A 52 -4.63 -13.67 -1.78
N PRO A 53 -5.47 -13.09 -0.89
CA PRO A 53 -6.39 -12.02 -1.27
C PRO A 53 -5.68 -10.71 -1.57
N ASP A 54 -6.27 -9.94 -2.47
CA ASP A 54 -5.83 -8.58 -2.83
C ASP A 54 -6.41 -7.54 -1.86
N VAL A 55 -7.68 -7.72 -1.52
CA VAL A 55 -8.44 -6.83 -0.62
C VAL A 55 -9.12 -7.66 0.46
N VAL A 56 -9.05 -7.20 1.69
CA VAL A 56 -9.78 -7.79 2.82
C VAL A 56 -10.69 -6.75 3.45
N LEU A 57 -11.98 -7.07 3.50
CA LEU A 57 -13.03 -6.29 4.13
C LEU A 57 -13.28 -6.91 5.50
N LEU A 58 -12.98 -6.19 6.57
CA LEU A 58 -12.99 -6.71 7.94
C LEU A 58 -14.01 -6.00 8.81
N ASP A 59 -14.86 -6.74 9.49
CA ASP A 59 -15.46 -6.22 10.70
C ASP A 59 -14.44 -6.22 11.84
N ILE A 60 -14.58 -5.30 12.76
CA ILE A 60 -13.71 -5.21 13.94
C ILE A 60 -14.22 -6.13 15.05
N GLU A 61 -15.50 -6.07 15.35
CA GLU A 61 -16.07 -6.89 16.42
C GLU A 61 -16.49 -8.26 15.90
N MET A 62 -15.65 -9.23 16.16
CA MET A 62 -15.91 -10.64 15.86
C MET A 62 -15.60 -11.51 17.09
N PRO A 63 -16.32 -12.64 17.28
CA PRO A 63 -15.98 -13.60 18.32
C PRO A 63 -14.56 -14.14 18.17
N GLY A 64 -13.84 -14.28 19.29
CA GLY A 64 -12.47 -14.75 19.30
C GLY A 64 -11.47 -13.65 18.95
N MET A 65 -10.80 -13.75 17.80
CA MET A 65 -9.89 -12.72 17.33
C MET A 65 -10.65 -11.59 16.66
N ASN A 66 -10.47 -10.36 17.14
CA ASN A 66 -11.08 -9.18 16.53
C ASN A 66 -10.40 -8.80 15.20
N GLY A 67 -11.07 -7.94 14.40
CA GLY A 67 -10.57 -7.54 13.08
C GLY A 67 -9.27 -6.75 13.12
N VAL A 68 -8.98 -5.99 14.19
CA VAL A 68 -7.72 -5.23 14.33
C VAL A 68 -6.55 -6.17 14.53
N ASP A 69 -6.70 -7.18 15.39
CA ASP A 69 -5.65 -8.17 15.63
C ASP A 69 -5.42 -9.04 14.39
N LEU A 70 -6.49 -9.36 13.65
CA LEU A 70 -6.38 -10.00 12.35
C LEU A 70 -5.59 -9.12 11.37
N ALA A 71 -5.91 -7.84 11.25
CA ALA A 71 -5.22 -6.91 10.38
C ALA A 71 -3.72 -6.77 10.73
N LYS A 72 -3.36 -6.75 12.03
CA LYS A 72 -1.96 -6.75 12.49
C LYS A 72 -1.22 -8.00 12.01
N ARG A 73 -1.83 -9.19 12.11
CA ARG A 73 -1.23 -10.44 11.63
C ARG A 73 -1.07 -10.46 10.11
N LEU A 74 -2.09 -9.99 9.38
CA LEU A 74 -2.02 -9.89 7.92
C LEU A 74 -0.89 -8.97 7.48
N ARG A 75 -0.74 -7.81 8.14
CA ARG A 75 0.29 -6.83 7.81
C ARG A 75 1.71 -7.33 8.07
N GLN A 76 1.90 -8.23 9.02
CA GLN A 76 3.17 -8.91 9.26
C GLN A 76 3.55 -9.89 8.12
N ARG A 77 2.55 -10.53 7.49
CA ARG A 77 2.74 -11.50 6.40
C ARG A 77 2.80 -10.84 5.02
N ASN A 78 1.95 -9.84 4.81
CA ASN A 78 1.83 -9.15 3.52
C ASN A 78 1.64 -7.64 3.73
N LYS A 79 2.65 -6.87 3.34
CA LYS A 79 2.62 -5.40 3.44
C LYS A 79 1.74 -4.77 2.36
N LEU A 80 1.42 -5.48 1.27
CA LEU A 80 0.73 -4.96 0.09
C LEU A 80 -0.78 -5.16 0.11
N ILE A 81 -1.28 -6.12 0.90
CA ILE A 81 -2.71 -6.42 1.00
C ILE A 81 -3.50 -5.15 1.38
N GLN A 82 -4.59 -4.89 0.68
CA GLN A 82 -5.43 -3.75 1.00
C GLN A 82 -6.44 -4.16 2.08
N ILE A 83 -6.44 -3.44 3.20
CA ILE A 83 -7.32 -3.70 4.34
C ILE A 83 -8.31 -2.55 4.44
N VAL A 84 -9.61 -2.88 4.48
CA VAL A 84 -10.72 -1.94 4.69
C VAL A 84 -11.52 -2.44 5.87
N PHE A 85 -11.67 -1.61 6.89
CA PHE A 85 -12.57 -1.92 8.00
C PHE A 85 -14.00 -1.49 7.66
N ILE A 86 -14.96 -2.35 7.97
CA ILE A 86 -16.39 -2.11 7.82
C ILE A 86 -17.07 -2.49 9.14
N THR A 87 -17.40 -1.51 9.97
CA THR A 87 -17.84 -1.75 11.35
C THR A 87 -18.86 -0.72 11.84
N GLY A 88 -19.64 -1.07 12.86
CA GLY A 88 -20.53 -0.14 13.56
C GLY A 88 -19.84 0.81 14.55
N PHE A 89 -18.56 0.60 14.84
CA PHE A 89 -17.86 1.27 15.93
C PHE A 89 -16.83 2.27 15.43
N SER A 90 -16.96 3.54 15.84
CA SER A 90 -16.05 4.61 15.41
C SER A 90 -14.79 4.75 16.28
N GLU A 91 -14.77 4.15 17.46
CA GLU A 91 -13.70 4.28 18.45
C GLU A 91 -12.37 3.62 18.01
N TYR A 92 -12.43 2.62 17.12
CA TYR A 92 -11.27 1.90 16.59
C TYR A 92 -10.56 2.57 15.41
N ILE A 93 -10.98 3.76 15.01
CA ILE A 93 -10.36 4.49 13.87
C ILE A 93 -8.86 4.71 14.11
N ALA A 94 -8.45 5.02 15.35
CA ALA A 94 -7.05 5.22 15.69
C ALA A 94 -6.20 3.96 15.47
N GLU A 95 -6.73 2.79 15.81
CA GLU A 95 -6.04 1.50 15.62
C GLU A 95 -5.93 1.11 14.15
N GLY A 96 -6.89 1.52 13.32
CA GLY A 96 -6.82 1.37 11.85
C GLY A 96 -5.58 2.05 11.24
N TYR A 97 -5.11 3.16 11.82
CA TYR A 97 -3.88 3.82 11.39
C TYR A 97 -2.62 2.99 11.70
N GLU A 98 -2.59 2.24 12.79
CA GLU A 98 -1.44 1.41 13.17
C GLU A 98 -1.19 0.28 12.18
N VAL A 99 -2.28 -0.28 11.61
CA VAL A 99 -2.19 -1.36 10.61
C VAL A 99 -2.13 -0.85 9.18
N ALA A 100 -2.03 0.47 8.98
CA ALA A 100 -2.06 1.12 7.67
C ALA A 100 -3.25 0.62 6.82
N ALA A 101 -4.46 0.56 7.44
CA ALA A 101 -5.69 0.27 6.72
C ALA A 101 -5.91 1.33 5.63
N LEU A 102 -6.42 0.89 4.48
CA LEU A 102 -6.72 1.80 3.38
C LEU A 102 -7.85 2.76 3.74
N HIS A 103 -8.89 2.21 4.35
CA HIS A 103 -10.07 2.99 4.73
C HIS A 103 -10.83 2.36 5.91
N TYR A 104 -11.72 3.16 6.48
CA TYR A 104 -12.62 2.81 7.57
C TYR A 104 -14.05 3.24 7.18
N LEU A 105 -14.94 2.27 7.01
CA LEU A 105 -16.33 2.50 6.62
C LEU A 105 -17.24 2.18 7.82
N LEU A 106 -18.08 3.14 8.18
CA LEU A 106 -19.08 2.92 9.23
C LEU A 106 -20.34 2.30 8.63
N LYS A 107 -20.88 1.28 9.33
CA LYS A 107 -22.20 0.70 9.04
C LYS A 107 -23.32 1.67 9.49
N PRO A 108 -24.39 1.86 8.70
CA PRO A 108 -24.65 1.24 7.38
C PRO A 108 -23.78 1.85 6.28
N VAL A 109 -23.23 1.00 5.41
CA VAL A 109 -22.27 1.42 4.39
C VAL A 109 -22.98 2.08 3.21
N SER A 110 -22.59 3.32 2.85
CA SER A 110 -23.05 3.97 1.64
C SER A 110 -22.40 3.32 0.41
N PRO A 111 -23.18 2.93 -0.63
CA PRO A 111 -22.64 2.35 -1.86
C PRO A 111 -21.58 3.23 -2.52
N GLU A 112 -21.77 4.55 -2.57
CA GLU A 112 -20.85 5.48 -3.21
C GLU A 112 -19.49 5.49 -2.51
N LYS A 113 -19.49 5.51 -1.15
CA LYS A 113 -18.26 5.45 -0.36
C LYS A 113 -17.57 4.10 -0.49
N PHE A 114 -18.35 3.02 -0.53
CA PHE A 114 -17.84 1.67 -0.71
C PHE A 114 -17.15 1.52 -2.06
N PHE A 115 -17.80 1.93 -3.14
CA PHE A 115 -17.27 1.83 -4.50
C PHE A 115 -16.00 2.66 -4.66
N SER A 116 -16.00 3.91 -4.20
CA SER A 116 -14.79 4.74 -4.23
C SER A 116 -13.63 4.18 -3.40
N THR A 117 -13.95 3.44 -2.33
CA THR A 117 -12.94 2.77 -1.51
C THR A 117 -12.32 1.58 -2.24
N LEU A 118 -13.12 0.78 -2.94
CA LEU A 118 -12.62 -0.33 -3.75
C LEU A 118 -11.81 0.18 -4.96
N ASP A 119 -12.25 1.24 -5.64
CA ASP A 119 -11.46 1.86 -6.72
C ASP A 119 -10.06 2.26 -6.22
N ARG A 120 -9.99 2.93 -5.07
CA ARG A 120 -8.71 3.29 -4.44
C ARG A 120 -7.89 2.08 -4.01
N ALA A 121 -8.55 0.99 -3.59
CA ALA A 121 -7.85 -0.25 -3.24
C ALA A 121 -7.14 -0.84 -4.46
N LEU A 122 -7.82 -0.86 -5.62
CA LEU A 122 -7.23 -1.35 -6.87
C LEU A 122 -6.10 -0.45 -7.38
N GLU A 123 -6.31 0.86 -7.43
CA GLU A 123 -5.27 1.82 -7.83
C GLU A 123 -4.01 1.65 -6.98
N LYS A 124 -4.20 1.46 -5.67
CA LYS A 124 -3.08 1.25 -4.75
C LYS A 124 -2.41 -0.10 -4.97
N GLN A 125 -3.18 -1.17 -5.18
CA GLN A 125 -2.65 -2.48 -5.46
C GLN A 125 -1.83 -2.49 -6.75
N GLU A 126 -2.34 -1.91 -7.84
CA GLU A 126 -1.61 -1.78 -9.10
C GLU A 126 -0.31 -0.99 -8.92
N SER A 127 -0.40 0.13 -8.21
CA SER A 127 0.74 0.96 -7.90
C SER A 127 1.78 0.21 -7.05
N ASP A 128 1.36 -0.50 -6.01
CA ASP A 128 2.25 -1.23 -5.11
C ASP A 128 2.80 -2.52 -5.73
N GLY A 129 2.04 -3.15 -6.63
CA GLY A 129 2.44 -4.34 -7.37
C GLY A 129 3.44 -4.07 -8.52
N ARG A 130 3.66 -2.80 -8.91
CA ARG A 130 4.66 -2.46 -9.94
C ARG A 130 6.07 -2.84 -9.48
N LYS A 131 6.80 -3.50 -10.40
CA LYS A 131 8.19 -3.91 -10.17
C LYS A 131 9.08 -3.27 -11.22
N ILE A 132 10.32 -3.00 -10.85
CA ILE A 132 11.38 -2.66 -11.78
C ILE A 132 12.35 -3.83 -11.93
N VAL A 133 12.99 -3.90 -13.08
CA VAL A 133 14.04 -4.89 -13.36
C VAL A 133 15.40 -4.23 -13.13
N LEU A 134 16.17 -4.78 -12.19
CA LEU A 134 17.52 -4.35 -11.90
C LEU A 134 18.50 -5.46 -12.33
N GLU A 135 19.28 -5.17 -13.36
CA GLU A 135 20.38 -6.05 -13.81
C GLU A 135 21.66 -5.67 -13.05
N THR A 136 21.97 -6.43 -12.02
CA THR A 136 23.23 -6.28 -11.27
C THR A 136 24.34 -7.08 -11.96
N ALA A 137 25.57 -6.96 -11.48
CA ALA A 137 26.68 -7.75 -11.99
C ALA A 137 26.55 -9.27 -11.70
N ALA A 138 25.72 -9.65 -10.71
CA ALA A 138 25.58 -11.01 -10.25
C ALA A 138 24.25 -11.67 -10.69
N GLU A 139 23.17 -10.89 -10.76
CA GLU A 139 21.81 -11.40 -10.95
C GLU A 139 20.85 -10.36 -11.49
N THR A 140 19.69 -10.82 -11.96
CA THR A 140 18.55 -9.97 -12.32
C THR A 140 17.54 -9.98 -11.19
N VAL A 141 17.24 -8.82 -10.63
CA VAL A 141 16.32 -8.63 -9.51
C VAL A 141 15.04 -7.98 -9.98
N LEU A 142 13.89 -8.57 -9.63
CA LEU A 142 12.55 -8.00 -9.78
C LEU A 142 12.16 -7.31 -8.48
N LEU A 143 12.41 -6.00 -8.39
CA LEU A 143 12.19 -5.23 -7.17
C LEU A 143 10.86 -4.49 -7.21
N PRO A 144 9.93 -4.73 -6.24
CA PRO A 144 8.73 -3.91 -6.09
C PRO A 144 9.10 -2.45 -5.82
N ILE A 145 8.52 -1.52 -6.58
CA ILE A 145 8.87 -0.09 -6.41
C ILE A 145 8.45 0.48 -5.06
N CYS A 146 7.44 -0.10 -4.41
CA CYS A 146 7.02 0.30 -3.06
C CYS A 146 8.08 0.01 -1.97
N GLU A 147 9.00 -0.93 -2.21
CA GLU A 147 10.11 -1.24 -1.30
C GLU A 147 11.29 -0.29 -1.45
N ILE A 148 11.36 0.44 -2.56
CA ILE A 148 12.45 1.39 -2.81
C ILE A 148 12.29 2.60 -1.87
N ARG A 149 13.31 2.85 -1.06
CA ARG A 149 13.35 3.99 -0.14
C ARG A 149 13.91 5.24 -0.81
N TYR A 150 15.06 5.10 -1.43
CA TYR A 150 15.69 6.13 -2.25
C TYR A 150 16.69 5.51 -3.22
N ILE A 151 17.11 6.29 -4.19
CA ILE A 151 18.12 5.94 -5.18
C ILE A 151 19.20 7.00 -5.17
N GLU A 152 20.44 6.57 -5.18
CA GLU A 152 21.62 7.46 -5.19
C GLU A 152 22.49 7.20 -6.42
N VAL A 153 23.03 8.27 -7.01
CA VAL A 153 24.08 8.18 -8.02
C VAL A 153 25.44 8.23 -7.37
N ILE A 154 26.23 7.19 -7.62
CA ILE A 154 27.63 7.13 -7.22
C ILE A 154 28.47 6.93 -8.48
N LYS A 155 29.15 7.99 -8.95
CA LYS A 155 29.90 8.00 -10.21
C LYS A 155 28.96 7.69 -11.41
N ASN A 156 29.18 6.56 -12.09
CA ASN A 156 28.43 6.12 -13.27
C ASN A 156 27.42 4.99 -12.94
N TYR A 157 27.16 4.75 -11.69
CA TYR A 157 26.25 3.73 -11.21
C TYR A 157 25.16 4.36 -10.36
N ILE A 158 24.00 3.74 -10.34
CA ILE A 158 22.97 4.04 -9.35
C ILE A 158 22.94 2.91 -8.32
N THR A 159 22.74 3.29 -7.07
CA THR A 159 22.45 2.35 -5.99
C THR A 159 21.01 2.56 -5.56
N VAL A 160 20.21 1.50 -5.65
CA VAL A 160 18.82 1.45 -5.21
C VAL A 160 18.82 0.90 -3.78
N TYR A 161 18.27 1.68 -2.85
CA TYR A 161 18.15 1.33 -1.44
C TYR A 161 16.72 0.84 -1.16
N ALA A 162 16.59 -0.45 -0.90
CA ALA A 162 15.39 -1.14 -0.46
C ALA A 162 15.69 -1.87 0.86
N GLU A 163 15.14 -3.05 1.12
CA GLU A 163 15.58 -3.89 2.22
C GLU A 163 17.09 -4.20 2.04
N ASP A 164 17.45 -4.62 0.83
CA ASP A 164 18.83 -4.73 0.39
C ASP A 164 19.26 -3.52 -0.46
N ARG A 165 20.52 -3.54 -0.92
CA ARG A 165 21.11 -2.53 -1.79
C ARG A 165 21.48 -3.14 -3.12
N TYR A 166 21.01 -2.52 -4.21
CA TYR A 166 21.26 -3.00 -5.56
C TYR A 166 22.00 -1.92 -6.35
N THR A 167 23.18 -2.24 -6.88
CA THR A 167 23.97 -1.33 -7.70
C THR A 167 23.91 -1.76 -9.15
N VAL A 168 23.45 -0.86 -10.03
CA VAL A 168 23.28 -1.11 -11.46
C VAL A 168 23.87 0.02 -12.31
N LYS A 169 24.24 -0.32 -13.54
CA LYS A 169 24.75 0.66 -14.50
C LYS A 169 23.59 1.29 -15.27
N LYS A 170 22.88 2.20 -14.63
CA LYS A 170 21.81 3.03 -15.20
C LYS A 170 22.03 4.49 -14.82
N THR A 171 21.42 5.40 -15.57
CA THR A 171 21.33 6.82 -15.20
C THR A 171 20.10 7.09 -14.36
N LEU A 172 20.07 8.17 -13.56
CA LEU A 172 18.86 8.59 -12.86
C LEU A 172 17.69 8.86 -13.80
N LYS A 173 17.95 9.35 -15.03
CA LYS A 173 16.89 9.63 -16.01
C LYS A 173 16.23 8.34 -16.54
N GLU A 174 16.99 7.26 -16.67
CA GLU A 174 16.47 5.97 -17.10
C GLU A 174 15.59 5.36 -16.02
N ILE A 175 16.09 5.29 -14.80
CA ILE A 175 15.30 4.68 -13.71
C ILE A 175 14.07 5.53 -13.33
N GLU A 176 14.17 6.87 -13.41
CA GLU A 176 13.05 7.79 -13.14
C GLU A 176 11.82 7.50 -14.02
N ARG A 177 12.01 6.99 -15.26
CA ARG A 177 10.92 6.61 -16.16
C ARG A 177 10.21 5.31 -15.76
N GLU A 178 10.88 4.48 -14.98
CA GLU A 178 10.35 3.21 -14.48
C GLU A 178 9.58 3.39 -13.15
N LEU A 179 9.80 4.53 -12.48
CA LEU A 179 9.17 4.91 -11.22
C LEU A 179 7.85 5.65 -11.44
N ASP A 180 7.08 5.82 -10.37
CA ASP A 180 5.80 6.54 -10.37
C ASP A 180 5.86 7.85 -9.57
N GLN A 181 4.70 8.50 -9.41
CA GLN A 181 4.56 9.78 -8.73
C GLN A 181 4.97 9.80 -7.24
N ARG A 182 5.19 8.65 -6.63
CA ARG A 182 5.73 8.55 -5.26
C ARG A 182 7.18 9.02 -5.18
N PHE A 183 7.87 9.04 -6.30
CA PHE A 183 9.29 9.33 -6.36
C PHE A 183 9.56 10.75 -6.82
N LEU A 184 10.39 11.44 -6.08
CA LEU A 184 10.82 12.78 -6.41
C LEU A 184 12.34 12.80 -6.60
N ARG A 185 12.77 13.37 -7.73
CA ARG A 185 14.18 13.65 -7.95
C ARG A 185 14.63 14.84 -7.11
N VAL A 186 15.66 14.62 -6.29
CA VAL A 186 16.23 15.60 -5.39
C VAL A 186 17.65 15.93 -5.83
N GLY A 187 17.77 17.05 -6.51
CA GLY A 187 19.05 17.48 -7.07
C GLY A 187 19.56 16.58 -8.21
N ARG A 188 20.89 16.40 -8.25
CA ARG A 188 21.55 15.67 -9.35
C ARG A 188 21.80 14.20 -9.01
N SER A 189 21.75 13.85 -7.73
CA SER A 189 22.28 12.58 -7.25
C SER A 189 21.26 11.68 -6.57
N TYR A 190 20.06 12.16 -6.28
CA TYR A 190 19.08 11.40 -5.51
C TYR A 190 17.69 11.38 -6.13
N ILE A 191 16.98 10.26 -5.95
CA ILE A 191 15.53 10.12 -6.11
C ILE A 191 15.00 9.53 -4.80
N VAL A 192 13.96 10.13 -4.23
CA VAL A 192 13.44 9.77 -2.91
C VAL A 192 11.98 9.35 -3.01
N ASN A 193 11.62 8.27 -2.32
CA ASN A 193 10.23 7.85 -2.15
C ASN A 193 9.56 8.73 -1.08
N LEU A 194 8.68 9.61 -1.51
CA LEU A 194 8.02 10.59 -0.64
C LEU A 194 7.06 9.95 0.38
N HIS A 195 6.53 8.75 0.10
CA HIS A 195 5.67 8.02 1.05
C HIS A 195 6.44 7.56 2.30
N LEU A 196 7.75 7.41 2.18
CA LEU A 196 8.62 6.98 3.28
C LEU A 196 9.27 8.15 4.01
N VAL A 197 9.01 9.38 3.60
CA VAL A 197 9.53 10.57 4.30
C VAL A 197 8.84 10.73 5.65
N SER A 198 9.64 10.83 6.71
CA SER A 198 9.17 11.11 8.07
C SER A 198 9.25 12.60 8.41
N ARG A 199 10.30 13.26 7.96
CA ARG A 199 10.58 14.68 8.24
C ARG A 199 11.48 15.27 7.17
N VAL A 200 11.34 16.56 6.91
CA VAL A 200 12.22 17.34 6.02
C VAL A 200 12.80 18.52 6.78
N SER A 201 14.12 18.68 6.76
CA SER A 201 14.84 19.86 7.21
C SER A 201 15.32 20.67 6.01
N ARG A 202 15.99 21.81 6.25
CA ARG A 202 16.56 22.63 5.15
C ARG A 202 17.75 21.96 4.45
N SER A 203 18.38 20.97 5.08
CA SER A 203 19.59 20.28 4.60
C SER A 203 19.42 18.79 4.35
N GLU A 204 18.33 18.16 4.85
CA GLU A 204 18.17 16.73 4.80
C GLU A 204 16.69 16.31 4.74
N ILE A 205 16.44 15.18 4.09
CA ILE A 205 15.17 14.44 4.08
C ILE A 205 15.39 13.21 4.94
N PHE A 206 14.62 13.05 6.01
CA PHE A 206 14.64 11.90 6.90
C PHE A 206 13.59 10.89 6.48
N LEU A 207 13.97 9.63 6.37
CA LEU A 207 13.09 8.53 6.00
C LEU A 207 12.64 7.73 7.22
N ARG A 208 11.53 7.03 7.08
CA ARG A 208 11.12 6.02 8.05
C ARG A 208 12.16 4.89 8.02
N GLY A 209 12.69 4.53 9.17
CA GLY A 209 13.81 3.56 9.25
C GLY A 209 15.16 4.21 9.62
N GLY A 210 15.19 5.56 9.78
CA GLY A 210 16.35 6.26 10.38
C GLY A 210 17.40 6.75 9.38
N GLU A 211 17.23 6.49 8.09
CA GLU A 211 18.13 6.99 7.04
C GLU A 211 17.82 8.45 6.70
N SER A 212 18.82 9.17 6.22
CA SER A 212 18.63 10.51 5.68
C SER A 212 19.27 10.67 4.29
N VAL A 213 18.68 11.54 3.49
CA VAL A 213 19.18 11.93 2.17
C VAL A 213 19.48 13.42 2.17
N PRO A 214 20.67 13.84 1.72
CA PRO A 214 21.04 15.25 1.63
C PRO A 214 20.07 16.04 0.76
N LEU A 215 19.64 17.21 1.24
CA LEU A 215 18.77 18.12 0.51
C LEU A 215 19.58 19.29 -0.04
N PRO A 216 19.67 19.45 -1.38
CA PRO A 216 20.35 20.59 -1.97
C PRO A 216 19.73 21.93 -1.58
N ARG A 217 20.52 22.99 -1.52
CA ARG A 217 20.04 24.36 -1.24
C ARG A 217 18.94 24.74 -2.23
N GLY A 218 17.85 25.27 -1.72
CA GLY A 218 16.68 25.71 -2.51
C GLY A 218 15.66 24.61 -2.86
N ALA A 219 15.95 23.32 -2.60
CA ALA A 219 15.03 22.22 -2.91
C ALA A 219 13.94 22.00 -1.83
N TYR A 220 14.04 22.64 -0.66
CA TYR A 220 13.14 22.46 0.47
C TYR A 220 11.65 22.69 0.12
N GLU A 221 11.36 23.82 -0.55
CA GLU A 221 9.97 24.15 -0.92
C GLU A 221 9.39 23.16 -1.95
N THR A 222 10.24 22.71 -2.90
CA THR A 222 9.84 21.74 -3.92
C THR A 222 9.45 20.40 -3.27
N VAL A 223 10.27 19.92 -2.35
CA VAL A 223 10.01 18.65 -1.62
C VAL A 223 8.74 18.78 -0.77
N ASN A 224 8.59 19.86 -0.01
CA ASN A 224 7.40 20.08 0.81
C ASN A 224 6.11 20.16 -0.02
N ARG A 225 6.15 20.86 -1.15
CA ARG A 225 5.00 20.95 -2.07
C ARG A 225 4.65 19.56 -2.63
N ALA A 226 5.62 18.77 -3.01
CA ALA A 226 5.40 17.41 -3.50
C ALA A 226 4.76 16.51 -2.43
N ILE A 227 5.23 16.58 -1.18
CA ILE A 227 4.63 15.83 -0.05
C ILE A 227 3.19 16.25 0.21
N ILE A 228 2.88 17.54 0.14
CA ILE A 228 1.52 18.04 0.34
C ILE A 228 0.58 17.55 -0.77
N ASN A 229 1.06 17.54 -2.02
CA ASN A 229 0.26 17.09 -3.16
C ASN A 229 -0.03 15.58 -3.14
N LEU A 230 0.86 14.77 -2.57
CA LEU A 230 0.63 13.32 -2.39
C LEU A 230 -0.44 12.99 -1.35
N LYS A 231 -0.77 13.92 -0.46
CA LYS A 231 -1.81 13.73 0.58
C LYS A 231 -3.21 14.14 0.11
N ARG A 232 -3.34 14.69 -1.08
CA ARG A 232 -4.61 15.04 -1.72
C ARG A 232 -5.07 13.95 -2.67
#